data_0c37ba367228a0ed20a3ff3878279656
#
_entry.id   0c37ba367228a0ed20a3ff3878279656
#
_cell.length_a   1.000
_cell.length_b   1.000
_cell.length_c   1.000
_cell.angle_alpha   90.00
_cell.angle_beta   90.00
_cell.angle_gamma   90.00
#
_symmetry.space_group_name_H-M   'P 1'
#
loop_
_entity.id
_entity.type
_entity.pdbx_description
1 polymer ?
#
loop_
_entity_poly.entity_id
_entity_poly.type
_entity_poly.pdbx_seq_one_letter_code
_entity_poly.pdbx_strand_id
1 'polypeptide(L)'
;MDMAHRPWLRQIRLAGGRPPQRPPQAGFSIVEILVGLAIGLASMLAIYQLYGVSENQRRTVSSASDAQSAGALALFSIERDIRSAGLGFATMEPRHFGCDVQGHANGRAFTFPLVPVRITATGGTQLWVLTGSSANMVTGSRYEASANGVFSMEKSNAGLHAGDVAVGTSDTNTQECLLMEITAGARSTVASDSGSVPYPDKRVSQGAGSYSNFYTGTSATPRFNGGSRRNMLDGGTTSLGEGALYNLGPEPQLHVWSLQGNELVYYNQLNETSESSVAVAHDVLSFQAEYGYDLDGDGQIDSAQEWTATFSDGWTWDKVLAVRIAILVRSSQFEREEVTAEPPRWANGSKQFWTSDDAPDSDWKHYRYRVYESVIPLRNTLWGQLAP
;
A
#
# COMPACT_ATOMS: atom_id res chain seq x y z
N MET A 1 -42.25 -70.20 -39.09
CA MET A 1 -43.14 -71.02 -38.27
C MET A 1 -43.97 -69.99 -37.54
N ASP A 2 -45.05 -69.61 -38.11
CA ASP A 2 -46.37 -70.27 -38.19
C ASP A 2 -47.20 -69.94 -36.96
N MET A 3 -48.20 -69.36 -37.15
CA MET A 3 -49.69 -69.31 -37.13
C MET A 3 -50.19 -68.32 -36.10
N ALA A 4 -50.89 -67.33 -36.50
CA ALA A 4 -52.32 -67.28 -36.89
C ALA A 4 -53.26 -67.54 -35.67
N HIS A 5 -54.01 -66.50 -35.29
CA HIS A 5 -55.47 -66.60 -35.28
C HIS A 5 -56.17 -65.26 -34.97
N ARG A 6 -57.04 -64.85 -35.86
CA ARG A 6 -58.11 -63.86 -35.78
C ARG A 6 -59.26 -64.38 -34.88
N PRO A 7 -60.41 -63.73 -34.81
CA PRO A 7 -60.83 -62.36 -34.53
C PRO A 7 -62.01 -62.33 -33.54
N TRP A 8 -62.36 -61.17 -32.99
CA TRP A 8 -63.77 -60.88 -32.61
C TRP A 8 -64.08 -59.41 -32.83
N LEU A 9 -64.77 -59.16 -33.95
CA LEU A 9 -65.48 -57.88 -34.17
C LEU A 9 -66.76 -57.91 -33.32
N ARG A 10 -66.81 -57.13 -32.25
CA ARG A 10 -68.00 -56.73 -31.54
C ARG A 10 -68.48 -55.42 -32.13
N GLN A 11 -69.54 -55.43 -32.86
CA GLN A 11 -70.30 -54.24 -33.30
C GLN A 11 -70.83 -53.52 -32.07
N ILE A 12 -70.27 -52.38 -31.73
CA ILE A 12 -70.83 -51.45 -30.78
C ILE A 12 -71.83 -50.57 -31.61
N ARG A 13 -73.11 -50.73 -31.27
CA ARG A 13 -74.14 -49.81 -31.72
C ARG A 13 -73.82 -48.39 -31.25
N LEU A 14 -73.63 -47.51 -32.17
CA LEU A 14 -73.62 -46.05 -31.93
C LEU A 14 -75.00 -45.61 -31.47
N ALA A 15 -75.13 -45.46 -30.12
CA ALA A 15 -76.27 -44.70 -29.60
C ALA A 15 -76.04 -43.25 -29.95
N GLY A 16 -77.03 -42.70 -30.72
CA GLY A 16 -77.03 -41.30 -31.11
C GLY A 16 -77.05 -40.37 -29.90
N GLY A 17 -75.83 -40.01 -29.43
CA GLY A 17 -75.69 -38.95 -28.49
C GLY A 17 -75.86 -37.61 -29.17
N ARG A 18 -76.74 -36.79 -28.70
CA ARG A 18 -76.85 -35.38 -29.09
C ARG A 18 -75.48 -34.74 -28.90
N PRO A 19 -75.02 -33.89 -29.89
CA PRO A 19 -73.79 -33.17 -29.74
C PRO A 19 -73.87 -32.27 -28.46
N PRO A 20 -72.85 -32.18 -27.69
CA PRO A 20 -72.81 -31.29 -26.51
C PRO A 20 -73.10 -29.87 -27.00
N GLN A 21 -74.16 -29.29 -26.47
CA GLN A 21 -74.50 -27.89 -26.75
C GLN A 21 -73.30 -27.07 -26.15
N ARG A 22 -72.55 -26.36 -26.99
CA ARG A 22 -71.55 -25.39 -26.54
C ARG A 22 -72.31 -24.39 -25.68
N PRO A 23 -71.80 -24.12 -24.45
CA PRO A 23 -72.35 -23.05 -23.63
C PRO A 23 -72.27 -21.74 -24.39
N PRO A 24 -73.28 -20.88 -24.21
CA PRO A 24 -73.31 -19.58 -24.93
C PRO A 24 -72.02 -18.83 -24.49
N GLN A 25 -71.24 -18.40 -25.47
CA GLN A 25 -70.13 -17.50 -25.28
C GLN A 25 -70.69 -16.16 -24.80
N ALA A 26 -70.66 -15.90 -23.49
CA ALA A 26 -70.99 -14.61 -22.93
C ALA A 26 -69.84 -13.65 -23.35
N GLY A 27 -70.15 -12.66 -24.18
CA GLY A 27 -69.21 -11.59 -24.54
C GLY A 27 -68.89 -10.73 -23.31
N PHE A 28 -67.67 -10.31 -23.18
CA PHE A 28 -67.27 -9.41 -22.10
C PHE A 28 -68.01 -8.06 -22.21
N SER A 29 -68.51 -7.58 -21.06
CA SER A 29 -69.09 -6.25 -20.98
C SER A 29 -67.97 -5.18 -21.08
N ILE A 30 -68.25 -4.04 -21.75
CA ILE A 30 -67.32 -2.90 -21.81
C ILE A 30 -66.93 -2.45 -20.39
N VAL A 31 -67.88 -2.52 -19.44
CA VAL A 31 -67.61 -2.17 -18.04
C VAL A 31 -66.61 -3.14 -17.39
N GLU A 32 -66.69 -4.43 -17.69
CA GLU A 32 -65.78 -5.44 -17.18
C GLU A 32 -64.38 -5.24 -17.70
N ILE A 33 -64.21 -4.86 -18.96
CA ILE A 33 -62.90 -4.50 -19.55
C ILE A 33 -62.36 -3.24 -18.91
N LEU A 34 -63.17 -2.19 -18.68
CA LEU A 34 -62.75 -0.95 -18.01
C LEU A 34 -62.32 -1.17 -16.59
N VAL A 35 -63.06 -1.97 -15.81
CA VAL A 35 -62.68 -2.31 -14.43
C VAL A 35 -61.40 -3.14 -14.41
N GLY A 36 -61.29 -4.13 -15.32
CA GLY A 36 -60.07 -4.94 -15.42
C GLY A 36 -58.84 -4.09 -15.79
N LEU A 37 -59.00 -3.12 -16.69
CA LEU A 37 -57.95 -2.21 -17.08
C LEU A 37 -57.54 -1.26 -15.92
N ALA A 38 -58.53 -0.74 -15.19
CA ALA A 38 -58.27 0.12 -14.00
C ALA A 38 -57.50 -0.64 -12.89
N ILE A 39 -57.90 -1.88 -12.59
CA ILE A 39 -57.23 -2.72 -11.61
C ILE A 39 -55.83 -3.10 -12.13
N GLY A 40 -55.69 -3.41 -13.42
CA GLY A 40 -54.39 -3.72 -14.04
C GLY A 40 -53.43 -2.53 -13.96
N LEU A 41 -53.87 -1.32 -14.25
CA LEU A 41 -53.09 -0.10 -14.14
C LEU A 41 -52.68 0.18 -12.66
N ALA A 42 -53.63 0.06 -11.74
CA ALA A 42 -53.34 0.22 -10.30
C ALA A 42 -52.30 -0.78 -9.80
N SER A 43 -52.41 -2.04 -10.21
CA SER A 43 -51.44 -3.09 -9.90
C SER A 43 -50.08 -2.82 -10.50
N MET A 44 -50.03 -2.34 -11.74
CA MET A 44 -48.77 -1.99 -12.42
C MET A 44 -48.05 -0.82 -11.73
N LEU A 45 -48.79 0.21 -11.28
CA LEU A 45 -48.24 1.32 -10.48
C LEU A 45 -47.66 0.85 -9.16
N ALA A 46 -48.35 -0.05 -8.46
CA ALA A 46 -47.86 -0.60 -7.20
C ALA A 46 -46.56 -1.42 -7.41
N ILE A 47 -46.51 -2.25 -8.45
CA ILE A 47 -45.32 -3.04 -8.81
C ILE A 47 -44.17 -2.10 -9.19
N TYR A 48 -44.41 -1.04 -9.94
CA TYR A 48 -43.38 -0.10 -10.34
C TYR A 48 -42.80 0.66 -9.15
N GLN A 49 -43.62 1.04 -8.18
CA GLN A 49 -43.12 1.65 -6.93
C GLN A 49 -42.27 0.69 -6.11
N LEU A 50 -42.71 -0.55 -5.94
CA LEU A 50 -41.94 -1.59 -5.24
C LEU A 50 -40.60 -1.88 -5.95
N TYR A 51 -40.61 -1.92 -7.27
CA TYR A 51 -39.37 -2.13 -8.04
C TYR A 51 -38.39 -0.99 -7.84
N GLY A 52 -38.85 0.27 -7.86
CA GLY A 52 -38.01 1.45 -7.62
C GLY A 52 -37.38 1.44 -6.23
N VAL A 53 -38.12 1.07 -5.19
CA VAL A 53 -37.58 0.95 -3.83
C VAL A 53 -36.56 -0.17 -3.73
N SER A 54 -36.85 -1.34 -4.32
CA SER A 54 -35.93 -2.47 -4.34
C SER A 54 -34.61 -2.17 -5.07
N GLU A 55 -34.68 -1.48 -6.21
CA GLU A 55 -33.50 -1.10 -6.97
C GLU A 55 -32.61 -0.10 -6.20
N ASN A 56 -33.21 0.90 -5.56
CA ASN A 56 -32.48 1.84 -4.72
C ASN A 56 -31.76 1.12 -3.54
N GLN A 57 -32.45 0.20 -2.86
CA GLN A 57 -31.85 -0.59 -1.80
C GLN A 57 -30.67 -1.44 -2.29
N ARG A 58 -30.80 -2.07 -3.45
CA ARG A 58 -29.69 -2.85 -4.05
C ARG A 58 -28.49 -1.98 -4.34
N ARG A 59 -28.67 -0.78 -4.92
CA ARG A 59 -27.58 0.17 -5.20
C ARG A 59 -26.89 0.63 -3.93
N THR A 60 -27.65 1.00 -2.89
CA THR A 60 -27.10 1.41 -1.59
C THR A 60 -26.28 0.30 -0.94
N VAL A 61 -26.79 -0.93 -0.95
CA VAL A 61 -26.09 -2.09 -0.38
C VAL A 61 -24.82 -2.41 -1.17
N SER A 62 -24.89 -2.40 -2.51
CA SER A 62 -23.72 -2.67 -3.37
C SER A 62 -22.65 -1.62 -3.16
N SER A 63 -22.98 -0.32 -3.22
CA SER A 63 -21.99 0.74 -3.05
C SER A 63 -21.37 0.77 -1.65
N ALA A 64 -22.17 0.43 -0.61
CA ALA A 64 -21.65 0.30 0.75
C ALA A 64 -20.70 -0.89 0.89
N SER A 65 -20.99 -2.01 0.22
CA SER A 65 -20.11 -3.20 0.19
C SER A 65 -18.80 -2.91 -0.55
N ASP A 66 -18.86 -2.21 -1.68
CA ASP A 66 -17.70 -1.84 -2.47
C ASP A 66 -16.78 -0.90 -1.68
N ALA A 67 -17.34 0.13 -1.04
CA ALA A 67 -16.63 1.03 -0.15
C ALA A 67 -16.00 0.29 1.04
N GLN A 68 -16.70 -0.71 1.60
CA GLN A 68 -16.17 -1.53 2.68
C GLN A 68 -14.96 -2.37 2.24
N SER A 69 -15.05 -2.98 1.07
CA SER A 69 -13.97 -3.81 0.52
C SER A 69 -12.73 -2.95 0.18
N ALA A 70 -12.95 -1.80 -0.45
CA ALA A 70 -11.90 -0.85 -0.80
C ALA A 70 -11.16 -0.34 0.44
N GLY A 71 -11.88 0.10 1.48
CA GLY A 71 -11.28 0.59 2.72
C GLY A 71 -10.51 -0.48 3.48
N ALA A 72 -11.03 -1.70 3.55
CA ALA A 72 -10.34 -2.82 4.20
C ALA A 72 -9.06 -3.22 3.46
N LEU A 73 -9.09 -3.25 2.12
CA LEU A 73 -7.92 -3.55 1.29
C LEU A 73 -6.85 -2.46 1.42
N ALA A 74 -7.27 -1.20 1.41
CA ALA A 74 -6.38 -0.05 1.61
C ALA A 74 -5.66 -0.14 2.96
N LEU A 75 -6.42 -0.32 4.04
CA LEU A 75 -5.87 -0.45 5.39
C LEU A 75 -4.88 -1.61 5.48
N PHE A 76 -5.26 -2.80 5.00
CA PHE A 76 -4.41 -3.99 5.02
C PHE A 76 -3.09 -3.77 4.26
N SER A 77 -3.15 -3.10 3.09
CA SER A 77 -1.97 -2.87 2.26
C SER A 77 -0.97 -1.93 2.94
N ILE A 78 -1.45 -0.83 3.54
CA ILE A 78 -0.61 0.11 4.27
C ILE A 78 -0.07 -0.54 5.56
N GLU A 79 -0.90 -1.27 6.31
CA GLU A 79 -0.45 -1.97 7.51
C GLU A 79 0.70 -2.94 7.21
N ARG A 80 0.61 -3.68 6.12
CA ARG A 80 1.66 -4.61 5.70
C ARG A 80 2.97 -3.87 5.47
N ASP A 81 2.93 -2.75 4.75
CA ASP A 81 4.11 -1.94 4.48
C ASP A 81 4.72 -1.37 5.77
N ILE A 82 3.92 -0.77 6.65
CA ILE A 82 4.40 -0.19 7.91
C ILE A 82 5.01 -1.28 8.81
N ARG A 83 4.42 -2.47 8.85
CA ARG A 83 4.95 -3.59 9.67
C ARG A 83 6.34 -4.07 9.20
N SER A 84 6.65 -3.90 7.92
CA SER A 84 7.96 -4.22 7.36
C SER A 84 8.94 -3.04 7.35
N ALA A 85 8.48 -1.84 7.72
CA ALA A 85 9.30 -0.63 7.74
C ALA A 85 10.56 -0.80 8.60
N GLY A 86 11.67 -0.26 8.14
CA GLY A 86 12.95 -0.32 8.87
C GLY A 86 13.73 -1.62 8.69
N LEU A 87 13.22 -2.62 7.97
CA LEU A 87 13.98 -3.85 7.73
C LEU A 87 15.31 -3.53 7.03
N GLY A 88 16.42 -4.03 7.59
CA GLY A 88 17.77 -3.82 7.09
C GLY A 88 18.53 -2.65 7.72
N PHE A 89 17.86 -1.71 8.41
CA PHE A 89 18.53 -0.56 9.04
C PHE A 89 17.93 -0.11 10.39
N ALA A 90 16.87 -0.75 10.85
CA ALA A 90 16.18 -0.33 12.08
C ALA A 90 17.02 -0.49 13.37
N THR A 91 18.09 -1.30 13.35
CA THR A 91 19.07 -1.42 14.43
C THR A 91 20.22 -0.41 14.31
N MET A 92 20.00 0.64 13.54
CA MET A 92 20.98 1.69 13.29
C MET A 92 21.27 2.50 14.55
N GLU A 93 22.50 2.99 14.67
CA GLU A 93 22.85 3.91 15.74
C GLU A 93 21.98 5.17 15.68
N PRO A 94 21.45 5.68 16.82
CA PRO A 94 20.51 6.81 16.84
C PRO A 94 21.00 8.05 16.08
N ARG A 95 22.32 8.31 16.09
CA ARG A 95 22.94 9.46 15.39
C ARG A 95 22.81 9.42 13.86
N HIS A 96 22.56 8.27 13.27
CA HIS A 96 22.42 8.11 11.82
C HIS A 96 20.97 8.17 11.36
N PHE A 97 19.99 8.04 12.28
CA PHE A 97 18.58 8.18 11.94
C PHE A 97 18.29 9.60 11.43
N GLY A 98 17.55 9.68 10.34
CA GLY A 98 17.12 10.95 9.75
C GLY A 98 18.16 11.61 8.86
N CYS A 99 19.35 11.00 8.62
CA CYS A 99 20.30 11.53 7.65
C CYS A 99 19.67 11.58 6.24
N ASP A 100 20.00 12.61 5.48
CA ASP A 100 19.52 12.79 4.11
C ASP A 100 20.22 11.82 3.15
N VAL A 101 19.54 10.73 2.81
CA VAL A 101 20.03 9.73 1.86
C VAL A 101 20.03 10.34 0.47
N GLN A 102 21.22 10.45 -0.08
CA GLN A 102 21.45 10.93 -1.43
C GLN A 102 21.36 9.74 -2.40
N GLY A 103 20.35 9.72 -3.27
CA GLY A 103 20.14 8.69 -4.26
C GLY A 103 20.19 9.22 -5.70
N HIS A 104 20.53 8.33 -6.63
CA HIS A 104 20.47 8.61 -8.06
C HIS A 104 20.04 7.33 -8.79
N ALA A 105 18.94 7.38 -9.52
CA ALA A 105 18.45 6.28 -10.33
C ALA A 105 17.82 6.81 -11.62
N ASN A 106 17.98 6.09 -12.73
CA ASN A 106 17.36 6.43 -14.01
C ASN A 106 17.63 7.88 -14.48
N GLY A 107 18.84 8.39 -14.24
CA GLY A 107 19.19 9.78 -14.58
C GLY A 107 18.61 10.84 -13.64
N ARG A 108 17.89 10.45 -12.59
CA ARG A 108 17.23 11.34 -11.62
C ARG A 108 17.92 11.27 -10.26
N ALA A 109 18.29 12.44 -9.73
CA ALA A 109 18.70 12.56 -8.34
C ALA A 109 17.47 12.70 -7.43
N PHE A 110 17.51 12.08 -6.27
CA PHE A 110 16.47 12.20 -5.24
C PHE A 110 17.10 12.14 -3.85
N THR A 111 16.37 12.67 -2.87
CA THR A 111 16.81 12.69 -1.47
C THR A 111 15.64 12.31 -0.58
N PHE A 112 15.90 11.53 0.46
CA PHE A 112 14.92 11.18 1.48
C PHE A 112 15.62 10.94 2.82
N PRO A 113 14.97 11.19 3.97
CA PRO A 113 15.58 10.88 5.27
C PRO A 113 15.62 9.37 5.51
N LEU A 114 16.70 8.89 6.11
CA LEU A 114 16.85 7.47 6.50
C LEU A 114 16.05 7.18 7.74
N VAL A 115 14.77 6.92 7.55
CA VAL A 115 13.81 6.61 8.61
C VAL A 115 12.87 5.51 8.15
N PRO A 116 12.34 4.67 9.05
CA PRO A 116 11.38 3.64 8.71
C PRO A 116 10.10 4.19 8.06
N VAL A 117 9.59 5.28 8.64
CA VAL A 117 8.35 5.93 8.18
C VAL A 117 8.53 7.44 8.26
N ARG A 118 8.08 8.16 7.21
CA ARG A 118 7.98 9.61 7.20
C ARG A 118 6.56 10.04 6.82
N ILE A 119 6.01 10.97 7.59
CA ILE A 119 4.71 11.59 7.29
C ILE A 119 4.97 13.04 6.87
N THR A 120 4.34 13.46 5.77
CA THR A 120 4.33 14.86 5.33
C THR A 120 2.89 15.30 5.12
N ALA A 121 2.57 16.53 5.53
CA ALA A 121 1.22 17.08 5.42
C ALA A 121 1.10 18.18 4.36
N THR A 122 2.20 18.58 3.72
CA THR A 122 2.21 19.65 2.71
C THR A 122 1.60 19.14 1.40
N GLY A 123 0.48 19.72 0.99
CA GLY A 123 -0.24 19.29 -0.22
C GLY A 123 -1.09 18.03 -0.04
N GLY A 124 -1.43 17.67 1.20
CA GLY A 124 -2.13 16.44 1.59
C GLY A 124 -1.22 15.48 2.34
N THR A 125 -1.81 14.55 3.06
CA THR A 125 -1.04 13.56 3.81
C THR A 125 -0.33 12.59 2.86
N GLN A 126 0.99 12.52 2.98
CA GLN A 126 1.80 11.47 2.34
C GLN A 126 2.48 10.65 3.41
N LEU A 127 2.47 9.35 3.24
CA LEU A 127 3.14 8.38 4.10
C LEU A 127 4.24 7.67 3.30
N TRP A 128 5.48 7.87 3.70
CA TRP A 128 6.66 7.25 3.11
C TRP A 128 7.07 6.08 3.99
N VAL A 129 7.25 4.91 3.41
CA VAL A 129 7.61 3.68 4.11
C VAL A 129 8.82 3.06 3.46
N LEU A 130 9.95 3.04 4.17
CA LEU A 130 11.19 2.42 3.69
C LEU A 130 11.34 1.01 4.25
N THR A 131 11.47 0.05 3.34
CA THR A 131 11.62 -1.37 3.67
C THR A 131 12.79 -1.96 2.90
N GLY A 132 13.68 -2.64 3.58
CA GLY A 132 14.69 -3.49 2.95
C GLY A 132 14.14 -4.86 2.56
N SER A 133 14.87 -5.55 1.71
CA SER A 133 14.63 -6.94 1.30
C SER A 133 15.74 -7.89 1.75
N SER A 134 16.69 -7.41 2.57
CA SER A 134 17.82 -8.23 3.04
C SER A 134 17.34 -9.34 3.96
N ALA A 135 17.66 -10.59 3.61
CA ALA A 135 17.40 -11.74 4.46
C ALA A 135 18.55 -12.04 5.46
N ASN A 136 19.71 -11.43 5.25
CA ASN A 136 20.96 -11.87 5.89
C ASN A 136 21.53 -10.89 6.91
N MET A 137 21.10 -9.62 6.91
CA MET A 137 21.67 -8.60 7.79
C MET A 137 20.59 -7.70 8.38
N VAL A 138 20.59 -7.63 9.70
CA VAL A 138 19.70 -6.75 10.48
C VAL A 138 20.51 -5.61 11.11
N THR A 139 21.85 -5.74 11.18
CA THR A 139 22.76 -4.77 11.80
C THR A 139 23.70 -4.14 10.79
N GLY A 140 24.10 -2.91 11.03
CA GLY A 140 25.10 -2.23 10.19
C GLY A 140 26.47 -2.91 10.23
N SER A 141 27.16 -2.94 9.13
CA SER A 141 28.55 -3.40 9.02
C SER A 141 29.48 -2.19 9.07
N ARG A 142 30.30 -2.11 10.10
CA ARG A 142 31.26 -1.02 10.29
C ARG A 142 32.36 -1.06 9.22
N TYR A 143 32.76 0.11 8.73
CA TYR A 143 33.92 0.31 7.87
C TYR A 143 34.84 1.40 8.47
N GLU A 144 36.15 1.23 8.28
CA GLU A 144 37.19 2.11 8.79
C GLU A 144 37.56 3.21 7.78
N ALA A 145 37.39 2.95 6.50
CA ALA A 145 37.71 3.89 5.45
C ALA A 145 36.90 3.63 4.19
N SER A 146 36.64 4.68 3.45
CA SER A 146 36.10 4.62 2.08
C SER A 146 36.94 5.45 1.13
N ALA A 147 37.36 4.88 0.01
CA ALA A 147 38.10 5.58 -1.02
C ALA A 147 37.85 4.95 -2.39
N ASN A 148 37.71 5.79 -3.44
CA ASN A 148 37.56 5.33 -4.84
C ASN A 148 36.44 4.28 -5.01
N GLY A 149 35.30 4.46 -4.32
CA GLY A 149 34.19 3.53 -4.40
C GLY A 149 34.41 2.19 -3.69
N VAL A 150 35.44 2.08 -2.82
CA VAL A 150 35.72 0.87 -2.04
C VAL A 150 35.66 1.19 -0.57
N PHE A 151 34.92 0.39 0.18
CA PHE A 151 34.85 0.41 1.65
C PHE A 151 35.78 -0.65 2.22
N SER A 152 36.62 -0.26 3.18
CA SER A 152 37.44 -1.16 3.96
C SER A 152 36.70 -1.51 5.25
N MET A 153 36.19 -2.75 5.31
CA MET A 153 35.36 -3.20 6.43
C MET A 153 36.24 -3.49 7.68
N GLU A 154 35.75 -3.11 8.85
CA GLU A 154 36.42 -3.38 10.12
C GLU A 154 36.58 -4.90 10.35
N LYS A 155 35.52 -5.66 10.16
CA LYS A 155 35.51 -7.11 10.39
C LYS A 155 35.49 -7.91 9.08
N SER A 156 34.35 -7.98 8.41
CA SER A 156 34.14 -8.80 7.23
C SER A 156 33.06 -8.20 6.35
N ASN A 157 33.08 -8.52 5.07
CA ASN A 157 31.99 -8.20 4.13
C ASN A 157 30.89 -9.25 4.10
N ALA A 158 30.89 -10.22 5.02
CA ALA A 158 29.90 -11.29 5.07
C ALA A 158 28.48 -10.72 5.08
N GLY A 159 27.60 -11.24 4.22
CA GLY A 159 26.22 -10.75 4.06
C GLY A 159 26.04 -9.53 3.17
N LEU A 160 27.14 -8.97 2.60
CA LEU A 160 27.13 -7.88 1.63
C LEU A 160 27.48 -8.43 0.25
N HIS A 161 26.48 -8.69 -0.58
CA HIS A 161 26.67 -9.35 -1.89
C HIS A 161 26.54 -8.34 -3.05
N ALA A 162 27.15 -8.69 -4.18
CA ALA A 162 26.98 -7.92 -5.39
C ALA A 162 25.53 -7.97 -5.88
N GLY A 163 24.89 -6.81 -6.00
CA GLY A 163 23.48 -6.64 -6.28
C GLY A 163 22.64 -6.20 -5.08
N ASP A 164 23.21 -6.20 -3.87
CA ASP A 164 22.57 -5.59 -2.72
C ASP A 164 22.60 -4.06 -2.83
N VAL A 165 21.52 -3.43 -2.44
CA VAL A 165 21.45 -1.99 -2.21
C VAL A 165 21.79 -1.72 -0.76
N ALA A 166 22.66 -0.77 -0.52
CA ALA A 166 23.09 -0.40 0.82
C ALA A 166 23.02 1.13 1.02
N VAL A 167 22.87 1.52 2.27
CA VAL A 167 23.06 2.91 2.71
C VAL A 167 24.35 3.00 3.49
N GLY A 168 25.26 3.85 3.01
CA GLY A 168 26.50 4.21 3.72
C GLY A 168 26.27 5.45 4.56
N THR A 169 26.58 5.37 5.85
CA THR A 169 26.54 6.47 6.82
C THR A 169 27.93 6.88 7.22
N SER A 170 28.13 8.10 7.69
CA SER A 170 29.40 8.61 8.15
C SER A 170 29.32 9.00 9.62
N ASP A 171 30.36 8.67 10.40
CA ASP A 171 30.48 9.06 11.81
C ASP A 171 30.88 10.54 11.94
N THR A 172 31.49 11.12 10.91
CA THR A 172 31.94 12.52 10.88
C THR A 172 30.92 13.47 10.26
N ASN A 173 30.10 12.98 9.30
CA ASN A 173 28.99 13.72 8.71
C ASN A 173 27.68 12.93 8.86
N THR A 174 27.02 13.12 9.98
CA THR A 174 25.75 12.42 10.30
C THR A 174 24.54 13.01 9.58
N GLN A 175 24.69 14.11 8.85
CA GLN A 175 23.60 14.76 8.13
C GLN A 175 23.32 14.12 6.77
N GLU A 176 24.34 13.54 6.14
CA GLU A 176 24.23 12.98 4.80
C GLU A 176 24.59 11.51 4.76
N CYS A 177 23.81 10.74 4.02
CA CYS A 177 23.99 9.32 3.78
C CYS A 177 23.97 9.05 2.27
N LEU A 178 24.57 7.96 1.84
CA LEU A 178 24.63 7.60 0.42
C LEU A 178 23.90 6.31 0.12
N LEU A 179 22.95 6.35 -0.81
CA LEU A 179 22.37 5.14 -1.41
C LEU A 179 23.29 4.64 -2.51
N MET A 180 23.62 3.34 -2.45
CA MET A 180 24.49 2.70 -3.43
C MET A 180 24.08 1.25 -3.68
N GLU A 181 24.52 0.71 -4.82
CA GLU A 181 24.42 -0.72 -5.12
C GLU A 181 25.82 -1.34 -5.04
N ILE A 182 25.96 -2.42 -4.31
CA ILE A 182 27.19 -3.17 -4.13
C ILE A 182 27.51 -3.90 -5.44
N THR A 183 28.68 -3.66 -5.99
CA THR A 183 29.14 -4.29 -7.25
C THR A 183 30.16 -5.40 -7.03
N ALA A 184 30.83 -5.42 -5.86
CA ALA A 184 31.64 -6.54 -5.40
C ALA A 184 31.65 -6.59 -3.88
N GLY A 185 31.54 -7.77 -3.31
CA GLY A 185 31.47 -8.04 -1.87
C GLY A 185 31.67 -9.53 -1.58
N ALA A 186 30.98 -10.03 -0.56
CA ALA A 186 31.04 -11.44 -0.19
C ALA A 186 30.73 -12.37 -1.38
N ARG A 187 31.55 -13.40 -1.56
CA ARG A 187 31.44 -14.38 -2.65
C ARG A 187 31.62 -13.83 -4.07
N SER A 188 32.00 -12.56 -4.23
CA SER A 188 32.39 -12.03 -5.53
C SER A 188 33.75 -12.58 -5.96
N THR A 189 34.04 -12.55 -7.27
CA THR A 189 35.35 -12.84 -7.84
C THR A 189 35.84 -11.66 -8.63
N VAL A 190 37.16 -11.49 -8.74
CA VAL A 190 37.79 -10.47 -9.55
C VAL A 190 38.79 -11.12 -10.50
N ALA A 191 38.94 -10.55 -11.69
CA ALA A 191 39.95 -11.00 -12.65
C ALA A 191 41.36 -10.78 -12.08
N SER A 192 42.25 -11.73 -12.30
CA SER A 192 43.68 -11.66 -12.04
C SER A 192 44.46 -12.23 -13.20
N ASP A 193 45.76 -12.04 -13.25
CA ASP A 193 46.63 -12.60 -14.27
C ASP A 193 46.60 -14.15 -14.32
N SER A 194 46.17 -14.79 -13.23
CA SER A 194 46.06 -16.22 -13.07
C SER A 194 44.62 -16.74 -13.24
N GLY A 195 43.66 -15.92 -13.65
CA GLY A 195 42.23 -16.24 -13.74
C GLY A 195 41.36 -15.42 -12.73
N SER A 196 40.22 -15.97 -12.32
CA SER A 196 39.37 -15.35 -11.31
C SER A 196 39.80 -15.71 -9.89
N VAL A 197 39.96 -14.73 -9.02
CA VAL A 197 40.26 -14.91 -7.58
C VAL A 197 39.11 -14.38 -6.72
N PRO A 198 38.91 -14.89 -5.49
CA PRO A 198 37.92 -14.37 -4.56
C PRO A 198 38.18 -12.89 -4.26
N TYR A 199 37.09 -12.10 -4.17
CA TYR A 199 37.16 -10.72 -3.73
C TYR A 199 37.58 -10.67 -2.23
N PRO A 200 38.44 -9.72 -1.81
CA PRO A 200 38.93 -9.67 -0.44
C PRO A 200 37.80 -9.57 0.60
N ASP A 201 37.89 -10.38 1.67
CA ASP A 201 36.85 -10.50 2.73
C ASP A 201 36.55 -9.22 3.51
N LYS A 202 37.49 -8.26 3.49
CA LYS A 202 37.35 -6.96 4.17
C LYS A 202 37.07 -5.81 3.21
N ARG A 203 36.57 -6.08 2.01
CA ARG A 203 36.26 -5.03 1.04
C ARG A 203 34.86 -5.15 0.49
N VAL A 204 34.25 -4.01 0.23
CA VAL A 204 32.99 -3.87 -0.50
C VAL A 204 33.18 -2.79 -1.54
N SER A 205 32.78 -3.03 -2.77
CA SER A 205 32.89 -2.05 -3.87
C SER A 205 31.51 -1.61 -4.35
N GLN A 206 31.43 -0.33 -4.71
CA GLN A 206 30.30 0.28 -5.38
C GLN A 206 30.79 0.95 -6.69
N GLY A 207 31.24 0.18 -7.65
CA GLY A 207 31.64 0.70 -8.97
C GLY A 207 30.45 1.14 -9.81
N ALA A 208 30.71 1.93 -10.88
CA ALA A 208 29.66 2.26 -11.86
C ALA A 208 29.67 1.31 -13.07
N GLY A 209 30.68 0.45 -13.19
CA GLY A 209 30.78 -0.53 -14.28
C GLY A 209 29.88 -1.73 -14.07
N SER A 210 29.72 -2.53 -15.16
CA SER A 210 28.99 -3.81 -15.08
C SER A 210 29.65 -4.75 -14.09
N TYR A 211 28.84 -5.53 -13.39
CA TYR A 211 29.26 -6.49 -12.39
C TYR A 211 28.46 -7.80 -12.53
N SER A 212 28.93 -8.88 -11.90
CA SER A 212 28.18 -10.14 -11.83
C SER A 212 27.25 -10.12 -10.61
N ASN A 213 25.94 -10.10 -10.84
CA ASN A 213 24.94 -10.08 -9.79
C ASN A 213 24.90 -11.43 -9.08
N PHE A 214 25.00 -11.42 -7.75
CA PHE A 214 25.03 -12.63 -6.92
C PHE A 214 23.73 -13.44 -6.99
N TYR A 215 22.58 -12.77 -7.07
CA TYR A 215 21.27 -13.40 -7.04
C TYR A 215 20.83 -14.00 -8.36
N THR A 216 21.21 -13.37 -9.47
CA THR A 216 20.82 -13.83 -10.81
C THR A 216 21.93 -14.60 -11.54
N GLY A 217 23.18 -14.46 -11.09
CA GLY A 217 24.35 -15.03 -11.77
C GLY A 217 24.66 -14.37 -13.12
N THR A 218 24.00 -13.27 -13.47
CA THR A 218 24.14 -12.57 -14.76
C THR A 218 24.86 -11.24 -14.60
N SER A 219 25.37 -10.71 -15.71
CA SER A 219 25.93 -9.35 -15.72
C SER A 219 24.83 -8.31 -15.56
N ALA A 220 25.04 -7.35 -14.67
CA ALA A 220 24.14 -6.26 -14.37
C ALA A 220 24.90 -4.93 -14.36
N THR A 221 24.15 -3.83 -14.52
CA THR A 221 24.65 -2.45 -14.34
C THR A 221 24.00 -1.88 -13.07
N PRO A 222 24.77 -1.24 -12.18
CA PRO A 222 24.25 -0.74 -10.93
C PRO A 222 23.21 0.36 -11.16
N ARG A 223 22.11 0.30 -10.44
CA ARG A 223 20.97 1.23 -10.53
C ARG A 223 21.24 2.58 -9.87
N PHE A 224 21.99 2.58 -8.75
CA PHE A 224 22.11 3.71 -7.84
C PHE A 224 23.50 4.37 -7.85
N ASN A 225 24.49 3.81 -8.58
CA ASN A 225 25.87 4.27 -8.55
C ASN A 225 26.19 5.35 -9.60
N GLY A 226 25.19 6.00 -10.15
CA GLY A 226 25.35 7.06 -11.16
C GLY A 226 25.35 8.48 -10.59
N GLY A 227 25.66 9.47 -11.45
CA GLY A 227 25.54 10.89 -11.16
C GLY A 227 26.71 11.49 -10.37
N SER A 228 26.63 12.82 -10.11
CA SER A 228 27.68 13.59 -9.43
C SER A 228 27.92 13.20 -7.96
N ARG A 229 27.04 12.39 -7.37
CA ARG A 229 27.13 11.93 -5.97
C ARG A 229 28.12 10.80 -5.76
N ARG A 230 28.49 10.13 -6.81
CA ARG A 230 29.64 9.23 -6.85
C ARG A 230 30.94 9.92 -6.39
N ASN A 231 31.06 11.23 -6.61
CA ASN A 231 32.20 12.01 -6.17
C ASN A 231 32.32 12.13 -4.64
N MET A 232 31.29 11.84 -3.86
CA MET A 232 31.39 11.76 -2.41
C MET A 232 32.27 10.57 -1.95
N LEU A 233 32.50 9.58 -2.83
CA LEU A 233 33.30 8.39 -2.57
C LEU A 233 34.53 8.24 -3.47
N ASP A 234 34.57 8.91 -4.63
CA ASP A 234 35.62 8.77 -5.64
C ASP A 234 36.79 9.79 -5.48
N GLY A 235 37.09 10.25 -4.28
CA GLY A 235 38.23 11.15 -4.04
C GLY A 235 37.94 12.62 -4.23
N GLY A 236 36.68 13.03 -4.38
CA GLY A 236 36.25 14.35 -3.99
C GLY A 236 36.54 14.53 -2.50
N THR A 237 36.70 15.77 -2.03
CA THR A 237 37.06 16.14 -0.67
C THR A 237 36.21 15.55 0.49
N THR A 238 35.30 14.67 0.18
CA THR A 238 34.39 13.99 1.13
C THR A 238 34.42 12.47 0.94
N SER A 239 35.50 11.82 1.39
CA SER A 239 35.37 10.42 1.79
C SER A 239 34.41 10.38 2.97
N LEU A 240 33.54 9.38 3.05
CA LEU A 240 32.64 9.22 4.20
C LEU A 240 33.39 8.96 5.51
N GLY A 241 34.71 8.85 5.48
CA GLY A 241 35.53 8.53 6.64
C GLY A 241 35.19 7.13 7.20
N GLU A 242 35.07 7.06 8.50
CA GLU A 242 34.54 5.88 9.23
C GLU A 242 33.03 5.94 9.28
N GLY A 243 32.37 4.76 9.37
CA GLY A 243 30.92 4.69 9.45
C GLY A 243 30.37 3.27 9.37
N ALA A 244 29.15 3.14 8.88
CA ALA A 244 28.47 1.86 8.73
C ALA A 244 27.76 1.72 7.39
N LEU A 245 27.73 0.50 6.86
CA LEU A 245 26.91 0.09 5.73
C LEU A 245 25.69 -0.67 6.25
N TYR A 246 24.51 -0.18 5.91
CA TYR A 246 23.24 -0.83 6.20
C TYR A 246 22.73 -1.50 4.92
N ASN A 247 22.64 -2.84 4.95
CA ASN A 247 22.22 -3.62 3.80
C ASN A 247 20.70 -3.65 3.67
N LEU A 248 20.16 -2.95 2.69
CA LEU A 248 18.74 -2.98 2.36
C LEU A 248 18.35 -4.19 1.48
N GLY A 249 19.32 -5.00 1.02
CA GLY A 249 19.07 -6.13 0.14
C GLY A 249 18.94 -5.75 -1.34
N PRO A 250 18.65 -6.74 -2.21
CA PRO A 250 18.64 -6.52 -3.66
C PRO A 250 17.48 -5.67 -4.17
N GLU A 251 16.34 -5.68 -3.47
CA GLU A 251 15.11 -5.02 -3.91
C GLU A 251 14.42 -4.23 -2.78
N PRO A 252 15.09 -3.20 -2.24
CA PRO A 252 14.45 -2.34 -1.25
C PRO A 252 13.31 -1.54 -1.88
N GLN A 253 12.35 -1.16 -1.05
CA GLN A 253 11.19 -0.39 -1.46
C GLN A 253 11.05 0.86 -0.59
N LEU A 254 10.79 1.99 -1.23
CA LEU A 254 10.38 3.24 -0.60
C LEU A 254 9.02 3.61 -1.16
N HIS A 255 7.98 3.06 -0.53
CA HIS A 255 6.60 3.33 -0.95
C HIS A 255 6.16 4.71 -0.44
N VAL A 256 5.61 5.48 -1.35
CA VAL A 256 4.98 6.77 -1.03
C VAL A 256 3.48 6.63 -1.26
N TRP A 257 2.75 6.58 -0.16
CA TRP A 257 1.30 6.52 -0.13
C TRP A 257 0.72 7.93 -0.11
N SER A 258 -0.26 8.19 -0.95
CA SER A 258 -0.93 9.50 -1.03
C SER A 258 -2.33 9.36 -1.59
N LEU A 259 -3.13 10.41 -1.41
CA LEU A 259 -4.43 10.53 -2.04
C LEU A 259 -4.28 11.35 -3.33
N GLN A 260 -4.71 10.79 -4.47
CA GLN A 260 -4.79 11.48 -5.75
C GLN A 260 -6.26 11.53 -6.19
N GLY A 261 -6.86 12.71 -6.14
CA GLY A 261 -8.31 12.83 -6.26
C GLY A 261 -9.01 12.03 -5.14
N ASN A 262 -9.84 11.07 -5.51
CA ASN A 262 -10.52 10.17 -4.57
C ASN A 262 -9.93 8.75 -4.59
N GLU A 263 -8.68 8.61 -5.00
CA GLU A 263 -8.00 7.31 -5.05
C GLU A 263 -6.81 7.29 -4.10
N LEU A 264 -6.73 6.27 -3.27
CA LEU A 264 -5.53 5.99 -2.49
C LEU A 264 -4.54 5.25 -3.39
N VAL A 265 -3.38 5.88 -3.59
CA VAL A 265 -2.35 5.38 -4.49
C VAL A 265 -1.01 5.25 -3.77
N TYR A 266 -0.12 4.43 -4.31
CA TYR A 266 1.29 4.42 -3.95
C TYR A 266 2.19 4.27 -5.17
N TYR A 267 3.46 4.66 -5.02
CA TYR A 267 4.54 4.37 -5.97
C TYR A 267 5.84 4.12 -5.21
N ASN A 268 6.81 3.44 -5.87
CA ASN A 268 8.12 3.19 -5.27
C ASN A 268 9.10 4.30 -5.69
N GLN A 269 9.42 5.22 -4.79
CA GLN A 269 10.30 6.37 -5.02
C GLN A 269 11.71 5.99 -5.51
N LEU A 270 12.21 4.80 -5.17
CA LEU A 270 13.55 4.35 -5.60
C LEU A 270 13.62 4.11 -7.11
N ASN A 271 12.54 3.63 -7.72
CA ASN A 271 12.52 3.20 -9.12
C ASN A 271 11.59 4.05 -10.00
N GLU A 272 10.62 4.72 -9.41
CA GLU A 272 9.48 5.33 -10.08
C GLU A 272 9.30 6.80 -9.72
N THR A 273 8.37 7.45 -10.37
CA THR A 273 7.90 8.80 -10.05
C THR A 273 6.44 8.74 -9.61
N SER A 274 5.92 9.84 -9.07
CA SER A 274 4.49 9.94 -8.70
C SER A 274 3.53 9.70 -9.88
N GLU A 275 4.00 9.83 -11.12
CA GLU A 275 3.21 9.56 -12.33
C GLU A 275 2.99 8.06 -12.58
N SER A 276 3.83 7.21 -12.00
CA SER A 276 3.72 5.74 -12.08
C SER A 276 2.93 5.15 -10.92
N SER A 277 2.12 5.95 -10.22
CA SER A 277 1.38 5.50 -9.06
C SER A 277 0.34 4.42 -9.39
N VAL A 278 0.18 3.48 -8.46
CA VAL A 278 -0.77 2.38 -8.54
C VAL A 278 -1.94 2.66 -7.59
N ALA A 279 -3.17 2.67 -8.13
CA ALA A 279 -4.37 2.82 -7.32
C ALA A 279 -4.67 1.52 -6.56
N VAL A 280 -4.92 1.65 -5.25
CA VAL A 280 -5.25 0.53 -4.35
C VAL A 280 -6.71 0.56 -3.94
N ALA A 281 -7.27 1.75 -3.74
CA ALA A 281 -8.67 1.92 -3.35
C ALA A 281 -9.25 3.18 -3.96
N HIS A 282 -10.51 3.07 -4.38
CA HIS A 282 -11.33 4.17 -4.91
C HIS A 282 -12.28 4.69 -3.82
N ASP A 283 -12.90 5.84 -4.09
CA ASP A 283 -13.86 6.47 -3.18
C ASP A 283 -13.29 6.83 -1.80
N VAL A 284 -11.96 7.03 -1.72
CA VAL A 284 -11.26 7.49 -0.55
C VAL A 284 -11.27 9.02 -0.52
N LEU A 285 -11.92 9.60 0.48
CA LEU A 285 -12.01 11.06 0.62
C LEU A 285 -10.90 11.67 1.45
N SER A 286 -10.39 10.92 2.41
CA SER A 286 -9.32 11.41 3.28
C SER A 286 -8.43 10.27 3.72
N PHE A 287 -7.14 10.57 3.77
CA PHE A 287 -6.09 9.73 4.32
C PHE A 287 -5.33 10.55 5.36
N GLN A 288 -5.27 10.06 6.59
CA GLN A 288 -4.59 10.71 7.71
C GLN A 288 -3.56 9.75 8.30
N ALA A 289 -2.43 10.30 8.73
CA ALA A 289 -1.39 9.55 9.41
C ALA A 289 -0.78 10.39 10.52
N GLU A 290 -0.41 9.75 11.63
CA GLU A 290 0.27 10.37 12.77
C GLU A 290 1.34 9.45 13.32
N TYR A 291 2.43 10.06 13.79
CA TYR A 291 3.44 9.37 14.58
C TYR A 291 2.92 9.15 16.00
N GLY A 292 3.16 8.00 16.57
CA GLY A 292 3.18 7.77 18.01
C GLY A 292 4.61 7.98 18.50
N TYR A 293 4.86 9.09 19.16
CA TYR A 293 6.14 9.51 19.65
C TYR A 293 6.17 9.41 21.18
N ASP A 294 7.08 8.62 21.71
CA ASP A 294 7.30 8.47 23.16
C ASP A 294 7.89 9.77 23.72
N LEU A 295 7.02 10.61 24.28
CA LEU A 295 7.36 11.96 24.70
C LEU A 295 8.07 11.96 26.07
N ASP A 296 7.64 11.11 26.97
CA ASP A 296 8.15 11.03 28.35
C ASP A 296 9.24 9.97 28.55
N GLY A 297 9.45 9.07 27.57
CA GLY A 297 10.53 8.09 27.56
C GLY A 297 10.19 6.81 28.32
N ASP A 298 8.90 6.49 28.51
CA ASP A 298 8.47 5.28 29.21
C ASP A 298 8.33 4.04 28.30
N GLY A 299 8.52 4.22 26.99
CA GLY A 299 8.45 3.17 25.97
C GLY A 299 7.02 2.81 25.54
N GLN A 300 6.03 3.65 25.84
CA GLN A 300 4.63 3.49 25.50
C GLN A 300 4.10 4.72 24.78
N ILE A 301 2.93 4.60 24.16
CA ILE A 301 2.16 5.70 23.58
C ILE A 301 0.79 5.65 24.26
N ASP A 302 0.62 6.36 25.33
CA ASP A 302 -0.56 6.28 26.18
C ASP A 302 -1.34 7.61 26.31
N SER A 303 -0.75 8.71 25.84
CA SER A 303 -1.38 10.03 25.87
C SER A 303 -1.78 10.54 24.49
N ALA A 304 -2.76 11.45 24.47
CA ALA A 304 -3.20 12.10 23.23
C ALA A 304 -2.14 13.04 22.64
N GLN A 305 -1.25 13.57 23.47
CA GLN A 305 -0.17 14.48 23.11
C GLN A 305 0.97 13.79 22.36
N GLU A 306 1.09 12.49 22.50
CA GLU A 306 2.09 11.66 21.82
C GLU A 306 1.72 11.30 20.37
N TRP A 307 0.53 11.70 19.94
CA TRP A 307 0.08 11.52 18.56
C TRP A 307 0.15 12.82 17.77
N THR A 308 0.97 12.86 16.73
CA THR A 308 1.16 14.04 15.88
C THR A 308 1.43 13.68 14.42
N ALA A 309 0.93 14.52 13.52
CA ALA A 309 1.23 14.42 12.08
C ALA A 309 2.56 15.09 11.71
N THR A 310 3.17 15.87 12.63
CA THR A 310 4.38 16.64 12.37
C THR A 310 5.50 16.18 13.27
N PHE A 311 6.66 15.86 12.69
CA PHE A 311 7.88 15.62 13.44
C PHE A 311 8.48 16.96 13.87
N SER A 312 8.68 17.15 15.17
CA SER A 312 9.13 18.43 15.72
C SER A 312 10.67 18.51 15.80
N ASP A 313 11.20 19.72 15.70
CA ASP A 313 12.62 19.98 15.90
C ASP A 313 13.08 19.53 17.28
N GLY A 314 14.22 18.87 17.34
CA GLY A 314 14.79 18.33 18.59
C GLY A 314 14.25 16.94 18.98
N TRP A 315 13.30 16.38 18.24
CA TRP A 315 12.87 14.99 18.38
C TRP A 315 13.89 14.04 17.75
N THR A 316 13.92 12.81 18.24
CA THR A 316 14.78 11.76 17.72
C THR A 316 13.94 10.61 17.18
N TRP A 317 14.37 10.01 16.08
CA TRP A 317 13.58 9.00 15.37
C TRP A 317 13.46 7.66 16.13
N ASP A 318 14.37 7.38 17.04
CA ASP A 318 14.34 6.21 17.91
C ASP A 318 13.15 6.18 18.86
N LYS A 319 12.56 7.36 19.17
CA LYS A 319 11.34 7.49 19.99
C LYS A 319 10.03 7.38 19.20
N VAL A 320 10.07 7.19 17.91
CA VAL A 320 8.86 6.91 17.11
C VAL A 320 8.55 5.42 17.22
N LEU A 321 7.55 5.07 18.04
CA LEU A 321 7.23 3.67 18.36
C LEU A 321 6.13 3.09 17.48
N ALA A 322 5.22 3.93 16.99
CA ALA A 322 4.06 3.50 16.22
C ALA A 322 3.64 4.54 15.19
N VAL A 323 2.80 4.11 14.26
CA VAL A 323 2.08 4.98 13.33
C VAL A 323 0.58 4.69 13.46
N ARG A 324 -0.23 5.74 13.61
CA ARG A 324 -1.67 5.67 13.51
C ARG A 324 -2.09 6.15 12.13
N ILE A 325 -2.94 5.40 11.46
CA ILE A 325 -3.52 5.77 10.17
C ILE A 325 -5.02 5.76 10.24
N ALA A 326 -5.65 6.63 9.46
CA ALA A 326 -7.09 6.65 9.27
C ALA A 326 -7.43 6.92 7.80
N ILE A 327 -8.33 6.12 7.27
CA ILE A 327 -8.82 6.18 5.90
C ILE A 327 -10.32 6.41 5.95
N LEU A 328 -10.80 7.44 5.28
CA LEU A 328 -12.21 7.74 5.14
C LEU A 328 -12.68 7.37 3.74
N VAL A 329 -13.62 6.45 3.67
CA VAL A 329 -14.24 6.02 2.41
C VAL A 329 -15.68 6.49 2.37
N ARG A 330 -16.13 6.93 1.20
CA ARG A 330 -17.50 7.37 0.94
C ARG A 330 -18.21 6.40 0.02
N SER A 331 -19.51 6.13 0.25
CA SER A 331 -20.33 5.43 -0.74
C SER A 331 -20.47 6.29 -2.00
N SER A 332 -20.43 5.68 -3.18
CA SER A 332 -20.65 6.39 -4.45
C SER A 332 -22.12 6.78 -4.67
N GLN A 333 -23.04 6.22 -3.88
CA GLN A 333 -24.48 6.45 -4.00
C GLN A 333 -24.92 7.69 -3.22
N PHE A 334 -25.45 8.69 -3.92
CA PHE A 334 -26.18 9.80 -3.32
C PHE A 334 -27.55 9.33 -2.78
N GLU A 335 -27.88 9.69 -1.54
CA GLU A 335 -29.16 9.41 -0.91
C GLU A 335 -30.00 10.70 -0.84
N ARG A 336 -31.30 10.59 -1.16
CA ARG A 336 -32.21 11.75 -1.16
C ARG A 336 -32.39 12.33 0.24
N GLU A 337 -32.33 11.49 1.26
CA GLU A 337 -32.44 11.89 2.68
C GLU A 337 -31.06 12.11 3.25
N GLU A 338 -30.95 12.98 4.27
CA GLU A 338 -29.72 13.13 5.05
C GLU A 338 -29.46 11.84 5.85
N VAL A 339 -28.36 11.15 5.55
CA VAL A 339 -27.97 9.88 6.18
C VAL A 339 -26.75 9.99 7.09
N THR A 340 -26.06 11.14 7.04
CA THR A 340 -24.91 11.46 7.90
C THR A 340 -25.18 12.76 8.63
N ALA A 341 -25.35 12.68 9.95
CA ALA A 341 -25.71 13.83 10.78
C ALA A 341 -24.50 14.70 11.16
N GLU A 342 -23.35 14.06 11.41
CA GLU A 342 -22.13 14.74 11.89
C GLU A 342 -20.92 14.35 11.02
N PRO A 343 -19.91 15.23 10.93
CA PRO A 343 -18.64 14.89 10.25
C PRO A 343 -18.01 13.62 10.84
N PRO A 344 -17.50 12.71 9.97
CA PRO A 344 -16.85 11.49 10.43
C PRO A 344 -15.66 11.78 11.34
N ARG A 345 -15.47 10.91 12.33
CA ARG A 345 -14.43 11.04 13.36
C ARG A 345 -13.47 9.86 13.33
N TRP A 346 -12.23 10.11 13.75
CA TRP A 346 -11.18 9.11 13.91
C TRP A 346 -10.43 9.34 15.23
N ALA A 347 -9.38 8.56 15.50
CA ALA A 347 -8.63 8.62 16.74
C ALA A 347 -9.53 8.39 17.97
N ASN A 348 -10.30 7.30 17.94
CA ASN A 348 -11.31 6.97 18.94
C ASN A 348 -12.33 8.08 19.15
N GLY A 349 -12.70 8.79 18.08
CA GLY A 349 -13.69 9.87 18.10
C GLY A 349 -13.15 11.24 18.54
N SER A 350 -11.85 11.35 18.86
CA SER A 350 -11.26 12.61 19.34
C SER A 350 -10.99 13.63 18.23
N LYS A 351 -10.83 13.20 16.98
CA LYS A 351 -10.52 14.05 15.82
C LYS A 351 -11.60 13.92 14.74
N GLN A 352 -11.90 15.01 14.07
CA GLN A 352 -12.78 15.05 12.90
C GLN A 352 -11.94 15.08 11.63
N PHE A 353 -12.45 14.49 10.54
CA PHE A 353 -11.81 14.63 9.23
C PHE A 353 -11.98 16.02 8.63
N TRP A 354 -13.09 16.69 8.95
CA TRP A 354 -13.40 18.09 8.62
C TRP A 354 -14.38 18.67 9.63
N THR A 355 -14.52 19.98 9.64
CA THR A 355 -15.61 20.66 10.33
C THR A 355 -16.83 20.81 9.41
N SER A 356 -18.00 21.14 9.95
CA SER A 356 -19.19 21.37 9.12
C SER A 356 -19.00 22.47 8.08
N ASP A 357 -18.12 23.42 8.38
CA ASP A 357 -17.85 24.59 7.51
C ASP A 357 -16.81 24.29 6.43
N ASP A 358 -15.94 23.30 6.67
CA ASP A 358 -14.86 22.87 5.75
C ASP A 358 -15.15 21.52 5.09
N ALA A 359 -16.44 21.16 4.98
CA ALA A 359 -16.81 19.89 4.37
C ALA A 359 -16.38 19.85 2.88
N PRO A 360 -15.92 18.70 2.38
CA PRO A 360 -15.41 18.57 1.01
C PRO A 360 -16.47 18.80 -0.07
N ASP A 361 -17.76 18.71 0.31
CA ASP A 361 -18.91 18.81 -0.58
C ASP A 361 -20.10 19.39 0.21
N SER A 362 -20.89 20.27 -0.39
CA SER A 362 -22.12 20.82 0.21
C SER A 362 -23.15 19.74 0.53
N ASP A 363 -23.14 18.65 -0.24
CA ASP A 363 -24.08 17.54 -0.14
C ASP A 363 -23.56 16.38 0.71
N TRP A 364 -22.51 16.60 1.50
CA TRP A 364 -21.85 15.54 2.27
C TRP A 364 -22.79 14.74 3.17
N LYS A 365 -23.86 15.34 3.68
CA LYS A 365 -24.85 14.66 4.53
C LYS A 365 -25.64 13.57 3.79
N HIS A 366 -25.68 13.63 2.47
CA HIS A 366 -26.41 12.71 1.60
C HIS A 366 -25.60 11.48 1.20
N TYR A 367 -24.41 11.27 1.78
CA TYR A 367 -23.55 10.13 1.53
C TYR A 367 -23.27 9.37 2.82
N ARG A 368 -23.03 8.08 2.72
CA ARG A 368 -22.55 7.25 3.82
C ARG A 368 -21.05 7.19 3.83
N TYR A 369 -20.48 7.32 5.01
CA TYR A 369 -19.05 7.29 5.24
C TYR A 369 -18.66 6.09 6.11
N ARG A 370 -17.45 5.57 5.91
CA ARG A 370 -16.84 4.59 6.77
C ARG A 370 -15.40 4.94 7.06
N VAL A 371 -15.04 4.86 8.33
CA VAL A 371 -13.68 5.10 8.79
C VAL A 371 -12.99 3.76 9.03
N TYR A 372 -11.78 3.65 8.52
CA TYR A 372 -10.86 2.54 8.76
C TYR A 372 -9.64 3.11 9.44
N GLU A 373 -9.39 2.71 10.68
CA GLU A 373 -8.23 3.18 11.44
C GLU A 373 -7.46 2.02 12.06
N SER A 374 -6.15 2.22 12.19
CA SER A 374 -5.27 1.26 12.84
C SER A 374 -4.08 1.95 13.47
N VAL A 375 -3.60 1.39 14.58
CA VAL A 375 -2.33 1.74 15.24
C VAL A 375 -1.35 0.61 14.98
N ILE A 376 -0.24 0.92 14.33
CA ILE A 376 0.73 -0.06 13.83
C ILE A 376 2.07 0.20 14.49
N PRO A 377 2.56 -0.69 15.35
CA PRO A 377 3.87 -0.54 15.97
C PRO A 377 5.00 -0.78 14.95
N LEU A 378 6.07 0.02 15.04
CA LEU A 378 7.28 -0.10 14.24
C LEU A 378 8.20 -1.18 14.84
N ARG A 379 7.86 -2.44 14.60
CA ARG A 379 8.49 -3.60 15.25
C ARG A 379 10.00 -3.67 15.06
N ASN A 380 10.49 -3.36 13.86
CA ASN A 380 11.92 -3.45 13.56
C ASN A 380 12.73 -2.42 14.35
N THR A 381 12.19 -1.22 14.57
CA THR A 381 12.80 -0.17 15.39
C THR A 381 12.80 -0.55 16.86
N LEU A 382 11.69 -1.08 17.38
CA LEU A 382 11.58 -1.54 18.77
C LEU A 382 12.59 -2.67 19.10
N TRP A 383 12.80 -3.59 18.19
CA TRP A 383 13.78 -4.67 18.38
C TRP A 383 15.22 -4.17 18.34
N GLY A 384 15.51 -3.13 17.56
CA GLY A 384 16.81 -2.48 17.54
C GLY A 384 17.20 -1.84 18.88
N GLN A 385 16.21 -1.34 19.62
CA GLN A 385 16.42 -0.74 20.96
C GLN A 385 16.64 -1.78 22.06
N LEU A 386 16.15 -3.00 21.87
CA LEU A 386 16.29 -4.11 22.82
C LEU A 386 17.58 -4.93 22.63
N ALA A 387 18.36 -4.67 21.57
CA ALA A 387 19.64 -5.32 21.37
C ALA A 387 20.69 -4.67 22.28
N PRO A 388 21.36 -5.44 23.18
CA PRO A 388 22.34 -4.92 24.13
C PRO A 388 23.61 -4.42 23.45
#